data_9afb6e18d1b381ad48eda371c0bb9f1b
#
_entry.id   9afb6e18d1b381ad48eda371c0bb9f1b
#
_cell.length_a   1.000
_cell.length_b   1.000
_cell.length_c   1.000
_cell.angle_alpha   90.00
_cell.angle_beta   90.00
_cell.angle_gamma   90.00
#
_symmetry.space_group_name_H-M   'P 1'
#
loop_
_entity.id
_entity.type
_entity.pdbx_description
1 polymer ?
#
loop_
_entity_poly.entity_id
_entity_poly.type
_entity_poly.pdbx_seq_one_letter_code
_entity_poly.pdbx_strand_id
1 'polypeptide(L)'
;MFKQYKLKNYKFILVMYVVILNVIGILLIGSAKPSVQSKQIFGMIAGLTIMVMLSLIDYNFILKFSWLIYFFMIGVLLLVMFAGDDAGGAQRWFEIGGFRFQPSELAKILIILFFAYFFMKHEEKINTPKVLISSFILAGVPLALILKQPDLSTTIVTALIFAALLFVAGLSYKIVVGVLAVSIPSAVIMFTLLIQDKLPFIKSYQVTRVMAWLYPDDYPADAYQQQNSIMAIGSGQLWGKGLNNTDATSVKNGNFIPEPQTDFIFAVAGEELGFIGTVIIIILLLFITIECILIARKAKDTAGKMICCGFAALVGFQSLVNIGVASGVL
;
A
#
# COMPACT_ATOMS: atom_id res chain seq x y z
N MET A 1 3.72 25.75 -20.49
CA MET A 1 3.72 25.26 -19.12
C MET A 1 2.32 24.95 -18.61
N PHE A 2 1.36 25.86 -18.73
CA PHE A 2 -0.04 25.58 -18.47
C PHE A 2 -0.75 25.29 -19.78
N LYS A 3 -1.06 24.00 -20.06
CA LYS A 3 -1.97 23.65 -21.15
C LYS A 3 -3.36 24.19 -20.80
N GLN A 4 -4.16 24.55 -21.80
CA GLN A 4 -5.56 24.93 -21.60
C GLN A 4 -6.34 23.73 -21.03
N TYR A 5 -6.46 23.68 -19.71
CA TYR A 5 -7.22 22.66 -19.00
C TYR A 5 -8.72 22.92 -19.21
N LYS A 6 -9.42 21.96 -19.78
CA LYS A 6 -10.87 22.00 -19.85
C LYS A 6 -11.42 21.29 -18.60
N LEU A 7 -12.03 22.03 -17.68
CA LEU A 7 -12.68 21.47 -16.47
C LEU A 7 -13.63 20.32 -16.77
N LYS A 8 -14.24 20.32 -17.95
CA LYS A 8 -15.11 19.23 -18.43
C LYS A 8 -14.39 17.87 -18.49
N ASN A 9 -13.07 17.84 -18.61
CA ASN A 9 -12.29 16.60 -18.70
C ASN A 9 -11.76 16.15 -17.33
N TYR A 10 -12.02 16.91 -16.28
CA TYR A 10 -11.60 16.56 -14.92
C TYR A 10 -12.50 15.44 -14.36
N LYS A 11 -11.88 14.44 -13.75
CA LYS A 11 -12.57 13.26 -13.25
C LYS A 11 -13.10 13.48 -11.82
N PHE A 12 -14.13 14.32 -11.70
CA PHE A 12 -14.78 14.62 -10.41
C PHE A 12 -15.29 13.38 -9.67
N ILE A 13 -15.70 12.33 -10.39
CA ILE A 13 -16.16 11.07 -9.80
C ILE A 13 -15.05 10.44 -8.95
N LEU A 14 -13.81 10.38 -9.45
CA LEU A 14 -12.68 9.87 -8.70
C LEU A 14 -12.44 10.69 -7.42
N VAL A 15 -12.48 12.02 -7.53
CA VAL A 15 -12.33 12.91 -6.37
C VAL A 15 -13.43 12.68 -5.35
N MET A 16 -14.66 12.50 -5.81
CA MET A 16 -15.80 12.20 -4.94
C MET A 16 -15.57 10.90 -4.14
N TYR A 17 -15.15 9.81 -4.78
CA TYR A 17 -14.86 8.56 -4.09
C TYR A 17 -13.73 8.72 -3.06
N VAL A 18 -12.67 9.44 -3.42
CA VAL A 18 -11.56 9.75 -2.51
C VAL A 18 -12.04 10.56 -1.30
N VAL A 19 -12.88 11.60 -1.51
CA VAL A 19 -13.40 12.41 -0.42
C VAL A 19 -14.32 11.61 0.49
N ILE A 20 -15.24 10.81 -0.07
CA ILE A 20 -16.14 9.96 0.73
C ILE A 20 -15.34 8.99 1.59
N LEU A 21 -14.36 8.31 1.00
CA LEU A 21 -13.51 7.37 1.74
C LEU A 21 -12.71 8.06 2.85
N ASN A 22 -12.17 9.26 2.60
CA ASN A 22 -11.47 10.05 3.62
C ASN A 22 -12.40 10.48 4.76
N VAL A 23 -13.64 10.89 4.45
CA VAL A 23 -14.62 11.24 5.48
C VAL A 23 -14.93 10.04 6.36
N ILE A 24 -15.18 8.86 5.77
CA ILE A 24 -15.37 7.62 6.53
C ILE A 24 -14.15 7.33 7.41
N GLY A 25 -12.94 7.43 6.83
CA GLY A 25 -11.69 7.21 7.57
C GLY A 25 -11.50 8.18 8.74
N ILE A 26 -11.83 9.47 8.59
CA ILE A 26 -11.75 10.46 9.67
C ILE A 26 -12.73 10.12 10.80
N LEU A 27 -13.93 9.67 10.49
CA LEU A 27 -14.93 9.28 11.48
C LEU A 27 -14.45 8.04 12.27
N LEU A 28 -13.93 7.03 11.58
CA LEU A 28 -13.40 5.81 12.20
C LEU A 28 -12.16 6.10 13.06
N ILE A 29 -11.21 6.90 12.54
CA ILE A 29 -10.00 7.29 13.29
C ILE A 29 -10.38 8.12 14.50
N GLY A 30 -11.37 9.04 14.36
CA GLY A 30 -11.88 9.83 15.48
C GLY A 30 -12.53 8.97 16.56
N SER A 31 -13.19 7.88 16.15
CA SER A 31 -13.75 6.90 17.08
C SER A 31 -12.66 6.05 17.74
N ALA A 32 -11.66 5.58 16.98
CA ALA A 32 -10.59 4.72 17.49
C ALA A 32 -9.62 5.47 18.41
N LYS A 33 -9.21 6.69 18.03
CA LYS A 33 -8.26 7.53 18.79
C LYS A 33 -8.52 9.02 18.54
N PRO A 34 -9.39 9.67 19.33
CA PRO A 34 -9.77 11.07 19.12
C PRO A 34 -8.60 12.06 19.02
N SER A 35 -7.49 11.79 19.73
CA SER A 35 -6.31 12.66 19.75
C SER A 35 -5.58 12.78 18.41
N VAL A 36 -5.78 11.85 17.46
CA VAL A 36 -5.17 11.90 16.12
C VAL A 36 -6.12 12.34 15.03
N GLN A 37 -7.42 12.50 15.32
CA GLN A 37 -8.44 12.89 14.35
C GLN A 37 -8.13 14.22 13.67
N SER A 38 -7.72 15.23 14.44
CA SER A 38 -7.34 16.56 13.89
C SER A 38 -6.15 16.46 12.93
N LYS A 39 -5.19 15.58 13.21
CA LYS A 39 -4.06 15.32 12.28
C LYS A 39 -4.54 14.69 10.98
N GLN A 40 -5.52 13.79 11.04
CA GLN A 40 -6.12 13.17 9.87
C GLN A 40 -6.92 14.18 9.01
N ILE A 41 -7.68 15.07 9.64
CA ILE A 41 -8.38 16.17 8.95
C ILE A 41 -7.37 17.09 8.23
N PHE A 42 -6.29 17.47 8.92
CA PHE A 42 -5.23 18.26 8.31
C PHE A 42 -4.59 17.53 7.13
N GLY A 43 -4.30 16.23 7.28
CA GLY A 43 -3.76 15.38 6.22
C GLY A 43 -4.69 15.31 4.99
N MET A 44 -6.00 15.20 5.20
CA MET A 44 -6.99 15.22 4.11
C MET A 44 -6.97 16.56 3.37
N ILE A 45 -7.01 17.69 4.09
CA ILE A 45 -7.00 19.03 3.48
C ILE A 45 -5.71 19.24 2.71
N ALA A 46 -4.56 18.93 3.30
CA ALA A 46 -3.25 19.04 2.65
C ALA A 46 -3.17 18.13 1.41
N GLY A 47 -3.61 16.88 1.51
CA GLY A 47 -3.63 15.93 0.40
C GLY A 47 -4.51 16.38 -0.77
N LEU A 48 -5.73 16.86 -0.48
CA LEU A 48 -6.62 17.41 -1.51
C LEU A 48 -6.03 18.68 -2.15
N THR A 49 -5.38 19.55 -1.38
CA THR A 49 -4.71 20.73 -1.90
C THR A 49 -3.56 20.34 -2.84
N ILE A 50 -2.71 19.40 -2.42
CA ILE A 50 -1.60 18.88 -3.24
C ILE A 50 -2.16 18.21 -4.50
N MET A 51 -3.22 17.43 -4.40
CA MET A 51 -3.89 16.79 -5.55
C MET A 51 -4.33 17.84 -6.58
N VAL A 52 -4.97 18.93 -6.16
CA VAL A 52 -5.38 20.03 -7.05
C VAL A 52 -4.16 20.70 -7.66
N MET A 53 -3.14 21.03 -6.88
CA MET A 53 -1.91 21.63 -7.38
C MET A 53 -1.21 20.76 -8.43
N LEU A 54 -1.04 19.47 -8.13
CA LEU A 54 -0.41 18.53 -9.06
C LEU A 54 -1.23 18.31 -10.33
N SER A 55 -2.56 18.40 -10.26
CA SER A 55 -3.43 18.27 -11.44
C SER A 55 -3.24 19.41 -12.44
N LEU A 56 -2.71 20.55 -12.03
CA LEU A 56 -2.39 21.70 -12.88
C LEU A 56 -0.99 21.59 -13.54
N ILE A 57 -0.16 20.66 -13.09
CA ILE A 57 1.21 20.46 -13.61
C ILE A 57 1.17 19.33 -14.67
N ASP A 58 1.85 19.55 -15.80
CA ASP A 58 2.02 18.49 -16.79
C ASP A 58 2.96 17.41 -16.22
N TYR A 59 2.45 16.18 -16.08
CA TYR A 59 3.26 15.06 -15.58
C TYR A 59 4.51 14.81 -16.43
N ASN A 60 4.51 15.13 -17.73
CA ASN A 60 5.69 15.04 -18.57
C ASN A 60 6.82 15.98 -18.11
N PHE A 61 6.46 17.12 -17.49
CA PHE A 61 7.46 18.00 -16.88
C PHE A 61 8.11 17.33 -15.66
N ILE A 62 7.31 16.68 -14.80
CA ILE A 62 7.80 15.94 -13.62
C ILE A 62 8.69 14.79 -14.07
N LEU A 63 8.29 14.07 -15.08
CA LEU A 63 9.01 12.89 -15.58
C LEU A 63 10.37 13.21 -16.21
N LYS A 64 10.63 14.46 -16.64
CA LYS A 64 11.97 14.88 -17.07
C LYS A 64 13.02 14.73 -15.96
N PHE A 65 12.59 14.79 -14.72
CA PHE A 65 13.44 14.62 -13.54
C PHE A 65 13.44 13.20 -12.98
N SER A 66 13.03 12.19 -13.77
CA SER A 66 12.86 10.80 -13.31
C SER A 66 14.10 10.22 -12.62
N TRP A 67 15.31 10.49 -13.14
CA TRP A 67 16.56 10.04 -12.51
C TRP A 67 16.82 10.77 -11.18
N LEU A 68 16.53 12.06 -11.10
CA LEU A 68 16.62 12.80 -9.85
C LEU A 68 15.63 12.27 -8.82
N ILE A 69 14.39 11.95 -9.25
CA ILE A 69 13.35 11.30 -8.43
C ILE A 69 13.85 9.95 -7.91
N TYR A 70 14.49 9.15 -8.76
CA TYR A 70 15.04 7.85 -8.37
C TYR A 70 16.15 7.98 -7.32
N PHE A 71 17.14 8.84 -7.56
CA PHE A 71 18.23 9.05 -6.60
C PHE A 71 17.74 9.70 -5.30
N PHE A 72 16.77 10.60 -5.37
CA PHE A 72 16.11 11.16 -4.19
C PHE A 72 15.42 10.06 -3.37
N MET A 73 14.66 9.18 -4.01
CA MET A 73 14.03 8.02 -3.37
C MET A 73 15.06 7.15 -2.64
N ILE A 74 16.14 6.77 -3.32
CA ILE A 74 17.21 5.98 -2.70
C ILE A 74 17.85 6.73 -1.53
N GLY A 75 18.12 8.03 -1.70
CA GLY A 75 18.70 8.88 -0.65
C GLY A 75 17.82 8.93 0.61
N VAL A 76 16.52 9.11 0.47
CA VAL A 76 15.58 9.18 1.60
C VAL A 76 15.44 7.79 2.27
N LEU A 77 15.41 6.69 1.50
CA LEU A 77 15.41 5.34 2.06
C LEU A 77 16.69 5.00 2.81
N LEU A 78 17.85 5.47 2.33
CA LEU A 78 19.12 5.32 3.06
C LEU A 78 19.14 6.19 4.31
N LEU A 79 18.69 7.45 4.20
CA LEU A 79 18.72 8.39 5.30
C LEU A 79 17.92 7.87 6.51
N VAL A 80 16.75 7.28 6.30
CA VAL A 80 15.94 6.74 7.40
C VAL A 80 16.61 5.56 8.11
N MET A 81 17.45 4.80 7.41
CA MET A 81 18.20 3.69 8.02
C MET A 81 19.29 4.17 9.01
N PHE A 82 19.77 5.42 8.85
CA PHE A 82 20.83 5.98 9.68
C PHE A 82 20.33 7.02 10.69
N ALA A 83 19.26 7.72 10.35
CA ALA A 83 18.74 8.86 11.12
C ALA A 83 17.24 8.75 11.46
N GLY A 84 16.62 7.61 11.22
CA GLY A 84 15.21 7.37 11.56
C GLY A 84 15.00 7.06 13.04
N ASP A 85 13.79 7.35 13.50
CA ASP A 85 13.35 7.01 14.85
C ASP A 85 13.11 5.51 14.99
N ASP A 86 13.54 4.95 16.10
CA ASP A 86 13.32 3.53 16.42
C ASP A 86 11.88 3.35 16.93
N ALA A 87 11.05 2.73 16.11
CA ALA A 87 9.70 2.35 16.47
C ALA A 87 9.54 0.83 16.31
N GLY A 88 9.43 0.13 17.44
CA GLY A 88 9.27 -1.33 17.46
C GLY A 88 10.49 -2.12 16.96
N GLY A 89 11.72 -1.62 17.22
CA GLY A 89 12.97 -2.30 16.86
C GLY A 89 13.40 -2.10 15.42
N ALA A 90 12.83 -1.12 14.70
CA ALA A 90 13.22 -0.79 13.34
C ALA A 90 13.15 0.71 13.05
N GLN A 91 14.20 1.25 12.44
CA GLN A 91 14.28 2.65 12.01
C GLN A 91 13.55 2.81 10.66
N ARG A 92 12.29 3.23 10.70
CA ARG A 92 11.41 3.34 9.51
C ARG A 92 10.73 4.70 9.39
N TRP A 93 10.74 5.50 10.44
CA TRP A 93 9.96 6.71 10.55
C TRP A 93 10.84 7.92 10.79
N PHE A 94 10.42 9.05 10.25
CA PHE A 94 10.89 10.37 10.68
C PHE A 94 9.77 11.05 11.46
N GLU A 95 10.08 11.62 12.60
CA GLU A 95 9.16 12.48 13.33
C GLU A 95 9.51 13.94 13.07
N ILE A 96 8.69 14.64 12.31
CA ILE A 96 8.88 16.04 11.95
C ILE A 96 7.71 16.86 12.47
N GLY A 97 7.93 17.67 13.50
CA GLY A 97 6.90 18.55 14.06
C GLY A 97 5.66 17.80 14.58
N GLY A 98 5.85 16.59 15.12
CA GLY A 98 4.76 15.73 15.63
C GLY A 98 4.00 14.96 14.54
N PHE A 99 4.45 15.02 13.29
CA PHE A 99 3.97 14.16 12.20
C PHE A 99 4.98 13.05 11.95
N ARG A 100 4.50 11.81 11.90
CA ARG A 100 5.32 10.66 11.50
C ARG A 100 5.25 10.49 10.01
N PHE A 101 6.40 10.46 9.36
CA PHE A 101 6.55 10.26 7.92
C PHE A 101 7.35 8.98 7.66
N GLN A 102 6.81 8.10 6.83
CA GLN A 102 7.47 6.86 6.43
C GLN A 102 8.01 6.97 5.00
N PRO A 103 9.33 6.96 4.80
CA PRO A 103 9.93 7.06 3.48
C PRO A 103 9.52 5.98 2.48
N SER A 104 9.26 4.76 2.94
CA SER A 104 8.82 3.66 2.09
C SER A 104 7.42 3.90 1.48
N GLU A 105 6.55 4.67 2.15
CA GLU A 105 5.26 5.09 1.58
C GLU A 105 5.46 6.05 0.40
N LEU A 106 6.36 7.02 0.55
CA LEU A 106 6.73 7.91 -0.56
C LEU A 106 7.43 7.14 -1.69
N ALA A 107 8.29 6.17 -1.36
CA ALA A 107 9.01 5.38 -2.34
C ALA A 107 8.09 4.64 -3.32
N LYS A 108 6.92 4.16 -2.89
CA LYS A 108 5.92 3.54 -3.78
C LYS A 108 5.41 4.50 -4.86
N ILE A 109 5.24 5.77 -4.52
CA ILE A 109 4.83 6.81 -5.47
C ILE A 109 5.98 7.13 -6.43
N LEU A 110 7.19 7.31 -5.90
CA LEU A 110 8.36 7.68 -6.69
C LEU A 110 8.79 6.56 -7.65
N ILE A 111 8.63 5.29 -7.27
CA ILE A 111 8.92 4.15 -8.14
C ILE A 111 7.93 4.09 -9.31
N ILE A 112 6.65 4.42 -9.09
CA ILE A 112 5.64 4.53 -10.16
C ILE A 112 6.06 5.60 -11.17
N LEU A 113 6.44 6.80 -10.70
CA LEU A 113 6.84 7.91 -11.57
C LEU A 113 8.12 7.57 -12.35
N PHE A 114 9.11 6.97 -11.68
CA PHE A 114 10.36 6.58 -12.33
C PHE A 114 10.14 5.54 -13.43
N PHE A 115 9.42 4.45 -13.12
CA PHE A 115 9.17 3.39 -14.11
C PHE A 115 8.20 3.81 -15.20
N ALA A 116 7.28 4.73 -14.96
CA ALA A 116 6.45 5.31 -16.00
C ALA A 116 7.31 5.98 -17.09
N TYR A 117 8.33 6.74 -16.72
CA TYR A 117 9.28 7.31 -17.66
C TYR A 117 10.20 6.25 -18.28
N PHE A 118 10.76 5.36 -17.46
CA PHE A 118 11.68 4.33 -17.91
C PHE A 118 11.07 3.44 -18.98
N PHE A 119 9.86 2.94 -18.75
CA PHE A 119 9.18 2.07 -19.71
C PHE A 119 8.65 2.82 -20.93
N MET A 120 8.19 4.07 -20.78
CA MET A 120 7.86 4.90 -21.93
C MET A 120 9.06 5.07 -22.86
N LYS A 121 10.26 5.30 -22.31
CA LYS A 121 11.49 5.46 -23.11
C LYS A 121 11.96 4.18 -23.79
N HIS A 122 11.58 3.02 -23.26
CA HIS A 122 11.99 1.71 -23.75
C HIS A 122 10.83 0.88 -24.31
N GLU A 123 9.72 1.49 -24.69
CA GLU A 123 8.45 0.83 -25.06
C GLU A 123 8.65 -0.27 -26.10
N GLU A 124 9.38 0.02 -27.19
CA GLU A 124 9.64 -0.96 -28.26
C GLU A 124 10.61 -2.10 -27.85
N LYS A 125 11.38 -1.90 -26.79
CA LYS A 125 12.46 -2.79 -26.37
C LYS A 125 12.21 -3.47 -25.02
N ILE A 126 10.99 -3.39 -24.51
CA ILE A 126 10.64 -3.90 -23.17
C ILE A 126 11.00 -5.37 -22.97
N ASN A 127 10.81 -6.18 -23.99
CA ASN A 127 11.06 -7.62 -23.96
C ASN A 127 12.53 -8.02 -24.27
N THR A 128 13.44 -7.04 -24.41
CA THR A 128 14.85 -7.33 -24.56
C THR A 128 15.49 -7.65 -23.22
N PRO A 129 16.44 -8.64 -23.16
CA PRO A 129 17.09 -9.01 -21.89
C PRO A 129 17.75 -7.81 -21.20
N LYS A 130 18.32 -6.88 -21.98
CA LYS A 130 18.98 -5.68 -21.44
C LYS A 130 18.03 -4.78 -20.66
N VAL A 131 16.84 -4.50 -21.22
CA VAL A 131 15.84 -3.64 -20.56
C VAL A 131 15.21 -4.34 -19.36
N LEU A 132 14.94 -5.64 -19.48
CA LEU A 132 14.42 -6.43 -18.36
C LEU A 132 15.39 -6.50 -17.20
N ILE A 133 16.64 -6.90 -17.44
CA ILE A 133 17.66 -6.98 -16.38
C ILE A 133 17.87 -5.63 -15.72
N SER A 134 17.98 -4.53 -16.52
CA SER A 134 18.13 -3.19 -15.95
C SER A 134 16.91 -2.78 -15.12
N SER A 135 15.68 -3.10 -15.54
CA SER A 135 14.49 -2.79 -14.77
C SER A 135 14.44 -3.56 -13.43
N PHE A 136 14.82 -4.84 -13.43
CA PHE A 136 14.91 -5.64 -12.22
C PHE A 136 16.00 -5.14 -11.26
N ILE A 137 17.15 -4.72 -11.77
CA ILE A 137 18.21 -4.12 -10.94
C ILE A 137 17.71 -2.80 -10.33
N LEU A 138 17.11 -1.92 -11.14
CA LEU A 138 16.61 -0.63 -10.68
C LEU A 138 15.44 -0.76 -9.70
N ALA A 139 14.59 -1.76 -9.82
CA ALA A 139 13.55 -2.05 -8.83
C ALA A 139 14.12 -2.76 -7.60
N GLY A 140 15.10 -3.62 -7.78
CA GLY A 140 15.72 -4.42 -6.72
C GLY A 140 16.41 -3.57 -5.65
N VAL A 141 17.02 -2.45 -6.03
CA VAL A 141 17.70 -1.57 -5.07
C VAL A 141 16.73 -1.00 -4.02
N PRO A 142 15.64 -0.29 -4.39
CA PRO A 142 14.70 0.21 -3.38
C PRO A 142 14.00 -0.93 -2.63
N LEU A 143 13.66 -2.04 -3.30
CA LEU A 143 13.08 -3.21 -2.63
C LEU A 143 14.01 -3.79 -1.55
N ALA A 144 15.30 -3.93 -1.85
CA ALA A 144 16.28 -4.41 -0.88
C ALA A 144 16.45 -3.45 0.30
N LEU A 145 16.39 -2.14 0.07
CA LEU A 145 16.45 -1.14 1.14
C LEU A 145 15.23 -1.21 2.06
N ILE A 146 14.01 -1.33 1.49
CA ILE A 146 12.78 -1.47 2.27
C ILE A 146 12.79 -2.79 3.06
N LEU A 147 13.25 -3.88 2.45
CA LEU A 147 13.37 -5.18 3.12
C LEU A 147 14.36 -5.14 4.30
N LYS A 148 15.45 -4.37 4.17
CA LYS A 148 16.41 -4.15 5.27
C LYS A 148 15.82 -3.34 6.44
N GLN A 149 14.77 -2.57 6.21
CA GLN A 149 13.99 -1.85 7.25
C GLN A 149 12.95 -2.74 7.93
N PRO A 150 13.10 -4.05 7.96
CA PRO A 150 12.20 -5.19 8.14
C PRO A 150 10.70 -4.88 7.89
N ASP A 151 10.40 -4.25 6.75
CA ASP A 151 9.04 -3.94 6.30
C ASP A 151 8.63 -4.86 5.13
N LEU A 152 8.20 -6.07 5.48
CA LEU A 152 7.84 -7.10 4.49
C LEU A 152 6.60 -6.71 3.69
N SER A 153 5.57 -6.17 4.37
CA SER A 153 4.30 -5.79 3.72
C SER A 153 4.51 -4.74 2.64
N THR A 154 5.24 -3.66 2.96
CA THR A 154 5.57 -2.60 1.98
C THR A 154 6.47 -3.12 0.87
N THR A 155 7.39 -4.04 1.17
CA THR A 155 8.24 -4.68 0.14
C THR A 155 7.38 -5.48 -0.85
N ILE A 156 6.45 -6.29 -0.37
CA ILE A 156 5.53 -7.08 -1.21
C ILE A 156 4.67 -6.16 -2.07
N VAL A 157 4.02 -5.15 -1.48
CA VAL A 157 3.19 -4.20 -2.22
C VAL A 157 4.00 -3.48 -3.29
N THR A 158 5.23 -3.03 -2.98
CA THR A 158 6.11 -2.35 -3.95
C THR A 158 6.52 -3.29 -5.09
N ALA A 159 6.80 -4.55 -4.79
CA ALA A 159 7.10 -5.56 -5.81
C ALA A 159 5.89 -5.85 -6.71
N LEU A 160 4.69 -5.92 -6.15
CA LEU A 160 3.44 -6.09 -6.91
C LEU A 160 3.14 -4.88 -7.81
N ILE A 161 3.39 -3.65 -7.33
CA ILE A 161 3.30 -2.43 -8.15
C ILE A 161 4.27 -2.52 -9.33
N PHE A 162 5.52 -2.89 -9.08
CA PHE A 162 6.52 -3.05 -10.15
C PHE A 162 6.11 -4.13 -11.16
N ALA A 163 5.61 -5.27 -10.70
CA ALA A 163 5.11 -6.34 -11.56
C ALA A 163 3.91 -5.88 -12.42
N ALA A 164 2.97 -5.12 -11.84
CA ALA A 164 1.85 -4.53 -12.56
C ALA A 164 2.33 -3.53 -13.63
N LEU A 165 3.32 -2.69 -13.32
CA LEU A 165 3.91 -1.77 -14.29
C LEU A 165 4.61 -2.50 -15.43
N LEU A 166 5.37 -3.56 -15.15
CA LEU A 166 5.97 -4.40 -16.18
C LEU A 166 4.92 -5.04 -17.10
N PHE A 167 3.84 -5.55 -16.52
CA PHE A 167 2.74 -6.14 -17.28
C PHE A 167 2.09 -5.12 -18.21
N VAL A 168 1.76 -3.93 -17.68
CA VAL A 168 1.15 -2.82 -18.45
C VAL A 168 2.10 -2.27 -19.51
N ALA A 169 3.43 -2.35 -19.28
CA ALA A 169 4.46 -1.98 -20.25
C ALA A 169 4.50 -2.88 -21.49
N GLY A 170 3.80 -4.01 -21.46
CA GLY A 170 3.76 -4.96 -22.59
C GLY A 170 4.76 -6.10 -22.44
N LEU A 171 5.03 -6.53 -21.21
CA LEU A 171 5.82 -7.73 -20.96
C LEU A 171 5.20 -8.94 -21.67
N SER A 172 6.01 -9.69 -22.41
CA SER A 172 5.55 -10.86 -23.14
C SER A 172 4.91 -11.90 -22.23
N TYR A 173 3.74 -12.41 -22.59
CA TYR A 173 3.06 -13.47 -21.84
C TYR A 173 3.94 -14.72 -21.65
N LYS A 174 4.85 -15.02 -22.57
CA LYS A 174 5.80 -16.12 -22.44
C LYS A 174 6.73 -15.91 -21.23
N ILE A 175 7.17 -14.67 -21.01
CA ILE A 175 8.01 -14.31 -19.87
C ILE A 175 7.17 -14.37 -18.59
N VAL A 176 5.95 -13.83 -18.60
CA VAL A 176 5.04 -13.89 -17.45
C VAL A 176 4.78 -15.32 -17.03
N VAL A 177 4.40 -16.19 -17.97
CA VAL A 177 4.16 -17.60 -17.71
C VAL A 177 5.43 -18.30 -17.21
N GLY A 178 6.60 -18.02 -17.83
CA GLY A 178 7.88 -18.56 -17.38
C GLY A 178 8.22 -18.15 -15.95
N VAL A 179 8.05 -16.87 -15.60
CA VAL A 179 8.27 -16.37 -14.24
C VAL A 179 7.29 -17.03 -13.25
N LEU A 180 6.02 -17.13 -13.58
CA LEU A 180 5.02 -17.78 -12.72
C LEU A 180 5.30 -19.27 -12.55
N ALA A 181 5.68 -19.96 -13.63
CA ALA A 181 6.02 -21.39 -13.59
C ALA A 181 7.24 -21.69 -12.70
N VAL A 182 8.14 -20.73 -12.49
CA VAL A 182 9.28 -20.88 -11.58
C VAL A 182 8.93 -20.33 -10.19
N SER A 183 8.31 -19.17 -10.10
CA SER A 183 8.05 -18.50 -8.80
C SER A 183 7.02 -19.24 -7.95
N ILE A 184 5.96 -19.82 -8.55
CA ILE A 184 4.93 -20.54 -7.78
C ILE A 184 5.51 -21.81 -7.11
N PRO A 185 6.19 -22.73 -7.84
CA PRO A 185 6.82 -23.88 -7.18
C PRO A 185 7.91 -23.47 -6.18
N SER A 186 8.70 -22.42 -6.49
CA SER A 186 9.72 -21.95 -5.57
C SER A 186 9.11 -21.37 -4.29
N ALA A 187 7.99 -20.66 -4.38
CA ALA A 187 7.27 -20.15 -3.22
C ALA A 187 6.70 -21.30 -2.37
N VAL A 188 6.12 -22.33 -3.00
CA VAL A 188 5.63 -23.52 -2.29
C VAL A 188 6.76 -24.26 -1.58
N ILE A 189 7.91 -24.46 -2.26
CA ILE A 189 9.10 -25.09 -1.65
C ILE A 189 9.59 -24.23 -0.48
N MET A 190 9.72 -22.91 -0.68
CA MET A 190 10.20 -22.01 0.35
C MET A 190 9.25 -21.99 1.57
N PHE A 191 7.95 -22.02 1.33
CA PHE A 191 6.94 -22.08 2.38
C PHE A 191 7.00 -23.43 3.16
N THR A 192 7.17 -24.54 2.48
CA THR A 192 7.33 -25.84 3.14
C THR A 192 8.62 -25.95 3.96
N LEU A 193 9.73 -25.38 3.45
CA LEU A 193 11.00 -25.33 4.18
C LEU A 193 10.92 -24.37 5.40
N LEU A 194 10.13 -23.28 5.28
CA LEU A 194 9.88 -22.35 6.38
C LEU A 194 9.12 -23.04 7.52
N ILE A 195 8.06 -23.79 7.21
CA ILE A 195 7.31 -24.56 8.23
C ILE A 195 8.20 -25.61 8.91
N GLN A 196 9.18 -26.17 8.20
CA GLN A 196 10.12 -27.15 8.75
C GLN A 196 11.32 -26.52 9.50
N ASP A 197 11.33 -25.19 9.68
CA ASP A 197 12.44 -24.42 10.31
C ASP A 197 13.82 -24.70 9.69
N LYS A 198 13.85 -24.98 8.39
CA LYS A 198 15.07 -25.33 7.65
C LYS A 198 15.69 -24.15 6.89
N LEU A 199 15.20 -22.92 7.08
CA LEU A 199 15.68 -21.74 6.36
C LEU A 199 16.54 -20.83 7.25
N PRO A 200 17.88 -20.96 7.22
CA PRO A 200 18.78 -20.20 8.10
C PRO A 200 18.84 -18.69 7.75
N PHE A 201 18.27 -18.28 6.61
CA PHE A 201 18.29 -16.90 6.14
C PHE A 201 17.07 -16.08 6.56
N ILE A 202 16.01 -16.71 7.05
CA ILE A 202 14.78 -16.04 7.49
C ILE A 202 14.91 -15.74 8.98
N LYS A 203 14.62 -14.51 9.36
CA LYS A 203 14.66 -14.10 10.76
C LYS A 203 13.54 -14.80 11.55
N SER A 204 13.84 -15.21 12.76
CA SER A 204 12.92 -15.95 13.64
C SER A 204 11.53 -15.29 13.73
N TYR A 205 11.47 -13.94 13.85
CA TYR A 205 10.19 -13.23 13.94
C TYR A 205 9.29 -13.37 12.68
N GLN A 206 9.89 -13.57 11.50
CA GLN A 206 9.11 -13.78 10.26
C GLN A 206 8.52 -15.19 10.21
N VAL A 207 9.29 -16.17 10.67
CA VAL A 207 8.81 -17.55 10.84
C VAL A 207 7.66 -17.56 11.84
N THR A 208 7.84 -16.95 13.02
CA THR A 208 6.82 -16.88 14.07
C THR A 208 5.51 -16.25 13.57
N ARG A 209 5.57 -15.19 12.75
CA ARG A 209 4.34 -14.59 12.16
C ARG A 209 3.59 -15.55 11.25
N VAL A 210 4.30 -16.30 10.39
CA VAL A 210 3.67 -17.29 9.52
C VAL A 210 3.11 -18.45 10.32
N MET A 211 3.84 -18.90 11.35
CA MET A 211 3.36 -19.97 12.23
C MET A 211 2.15 -19.52 13.07
N ALA A 212 2.14 -18.29 13.57
CA ALA A 212 1.01 -17.71 14.29
C ALA A 212 -0.25 -17.58 13.41
N TRP A 213 -0.08 -17.32 12.11
CA TRP A 213 -1.19 -17.32 11.17
C TRP A 213 -1.73 -18.73 10.88
N LEU A 214 -0.85 -19.75 10.75
CA LEU A 214 -1.23 -21.13 10.48
C LEU A 214 -1.75 -21.87 11.72
N TYR A 215 -1.11 -21.66 12.85
CA TYR A 215 -1.34 -22.37 14.12
C TYR A 215 -1.49 -21.34 15.26
N PRO A 216 -2.58 -20.53 15.25
CA PRO A 216 -2.77 -19.46 16.23
C PRO A 216 -2.81 -19.94 17.68
N ASP A 217 -3.28 -21.16 17.93
CA ASP A 217 -3.37 -21.76 19.25
C ASP A 217 -1.98 -22.08 19.84
N ASP A 218 -1.01 -22.40 18.97
CA ASP A 218 0.36 -22.70 19.39
C ASP A 218 1.20 -21.41 19.60
N TYR A 219 0.78 -20.30 18.98
CA TYR A 219 1.48 -18.98 19.02
C TYR A 219 0.54 -17.86 19.48
N PRO A 220 -0.10 -17.96 20.65
CA PRO A 220 -1.18 -17.04 21.03
C PRO A 220 -0.72 -15.59 21.19
N ALA A 221 0.54 -15.35 21.60
CA ALA A 221 1.07 -14.01 21.77
C ALA A 221 1.23 -13.27 20.43
N ASP A 222 1.70 -13.96 19.40
CA ASP A 222 1.94 -13.40 18.06
C ASP A 222 0.64 -13.33 17.23
N ALA A 223 -0.28 -14.25 17.47
CA ALA A 223 -1.61 -14.27 16.83
C ALA A 223 -2.60 -13.28 17.47
N TYR A 224 -2.30 -12.77 18.67
CA TYR A 224 -3.22 -11.98 19.50
C TYR A 224 -3.89 -10.83 18.76
N GLN A 225 -3.11 -10.01 18.04
CA GLN A 225 -3.65 -8.84 17.34
C GLN A 225 -4.59 -9.23 16.20
N GLN A 226 -4.22 -10.25 15.42
CA GLN A 226 -5.01 -10.72 14.29
C GLN A 226 -6.29 -11.42 14.78
N GLN A 227 -6.22 -12.26 15.81
CA GLN A 227 -7.38 -12.91 16.39
C GLN A 227 -8.39 -11.91 16.95
N ASN A 228 -7.92 -10.90 17.68
CA ASN A 228 -8.79 -9.83 18.18
C ASN A 228 -9.39 -9.00 17.03
N SER A 229 -8.65 -8.80 15.93
CA SER A 229 -9.18 -8.14 14.75
C SER A 229 -10.33 -8.93 14.11
N ILE A 230 -10.16 -10.24 13.96
CA ILE A 230 -11.19 -11.14 13.41
C ILE A 230 -12.43 -11.14 14.32
N MET A 231 -12.23 -11.24 15.64
CA MET A 231 -13.32 -11.18 16.61
C MET A 231 -14.07 -9.84 16.57
N ALA A 232 -13.33 -8.72 16.45
CA ALA A 232 -13.92 -7.41 16.32
C ALA A 232 -14.81 -7.29 15.08
N ILE A 233 -14.28 -7.69 13.89
CA ILE A 233 -15.05 -7.68 12.64
C ILE A 233 -16.31 -8.54 12.77
N GLY A 234 -16.18 -9.75 13.32
CA GLY A 234 -17.31 -10.67 13.53
C GLY A 234 -18.35 -10.12 14.51
N SER A 235 -17.90 -9.41 15.56
CA SER A 235 -18.79 -8.85 16.59
C SER A 235 -19.72 -7.73 16.06
N GLY A 236 -19.33 -7.07 14.96
CA GLY A 236 -20.13 -6.01 14.34
C GLY A 236 -21.35 -6.53 13.58
N GLN A 237 -21.43 -7.81 13.30
CA GLN A 237 -22.54 -8.43 12.57
C GLN A 237 -22.90 -7.66 11.27
N LEU A 238 -24.18 -7.51 10.95
CA LEU A 238 -24.65 -6.88 9.72
C LEU A 238 -24.57 -5.34 9.77
N TRP A 239 -24.98 -4.73 10.89
CA TRP A 239 -25.20 -3.29 11.02
C TRP A 239 -24.14 -2.56 11.84
N GLY A 240 -23.26 -3.28 12.53
CA GLY A 240 -22.27 -2.72 13.45
C GLY A 240 -22.83 -2.34 14.81
N LYS A 241 -21.93 -2.06 15.74
CA LYS A 241 -22.26 -1.58 17.11
C LYS A 241 -22.50 -0.07 17.17
N GLY A 242 -22.35 0.63 16.05
CA GLY A 242 -22.45 2.09 15.95
C GLY A 242 -21.10 2.81 16.17
N LEU A 243 -20.98 3.97 15.50
CA LEU A 243 -19.82 4.85 15.65
C LEU A 243 -19.70 5.37 17.08
N ASN A 244 -18.47 5.54 17.56
CA ASN A 244 -18.16 5.99 18.94
C ASN A 244 -18.75 5.08 20.03
N ASN A 245 -18.85 3.78 19.77
CA ASN A 245 -19.31 2.83 20.76
C ASN A 245 -18.44 2.93 22.04
N THR A 246 -19.09 3.00 23.20
CA THR A 246 -18.46 3.11 24.53
C THR A 246 -18.39 1.79 25.26
N ASP A 247 -18.78 0.68 24.63
CA ASP A 247 -18.72 -0.65 25.22
C ASP A 247 -17.28 -1.01 25.60
N ALA A 248 -17.07 -1.43 26.83
CA ALA A 248 -15.75 -1.84 27.34
C ALA A 248 -15.21 -3.09 26.62
N THR A 249 -16.09 -3.88 26.00
CA THR A 249 -15.72 -5.08 25.21
C THR A 249 -15.32 -4.74 23.79
N SER A 250 -15.40 -3.48 23.36
CA SER A 250 -14.98 -3.08 22.03
C SER A 250 -13.45 -3.05 21.90
N VAL A 251 -12.96 -3.31 20.70
CA VAL A 251 -11.51 -3.37 20.39
C VAL A 251 -10.78 -2.10 20.82
N LYS A 252 -11.38 -0.93 20.61
CA LYS A 252 -10.77 0.36 20.95
C LYS A 252 -10.76 0.65 22.45
N ASN A 253 -11.83 0.31 23.16
CA ASN A 253 -12.01 0.64 24.58
C ASN A 253 -11.32 -0.40 25.49
N GLY A 254 -11.31 -1.66 25.08
CA GLY A 254 -10.67 -2.76 25.80
C GLY A 254 -9.16 -2.88 25.60
N ASN A 255 -8.55 -2.03 24.76
CA ASN A 255 -7.12 -2.11 24.39
C ASN A 255 -6.69 -3.51 23.87
N PHE A 256 -7.62 -4.25 23.22
CA PHE A 256 -7.34 -5.57 22.70
C PHE A 256 -6.41 -5.55 21.49
N ILE A 257 -6.35 -4.43 20.74
CA ILE A 257 -5.42 -4.22 19.64
C ILE A 257 -4.61 -2.95 19.94
N PRO A 258 -3.28 -3.02 20.00
CA PRO A 258 -2.44 -1.83 20.07
C PRO A 258 -2.55 -1.05 18.75
N GLU A 259 -2.66 0.28 18.83
CA GLU A 259 -2.74 1.19 17.69
C GLU A 259 -3.84 0.82 16.65
N PRO A 260 -5.12 0.61 17.04
CA PRO A 260 -6.19 0.16 16.15
C PRO A 260 -6.50 1.18 15.03
N GLN A 261 -6.10 2.45 15.20
CA GLN A 261 -6.29 3.54 14.22
C GLN A 261 -5.35 3.47 13.01
N THR A 262 -4.38 2.56 12.99
CA THR A 262 -3.40 2.39 11.90
C THR A 262 -3.64 1.08 11.13
N ASP A 263 -2.92 0.03 11.45
CA ASP A 263 -2.89 -1.22 10.69
C ASP A 263 -4.20 -2.02 10.76
N PHE A 264 -4.96 -1.84 11.84
CA PHE A 264 -6.22 -2.54 12.09
C PHE A 264 -7.46 -1.64 12.05
N ILE A 265 -7.39 -0.49 11.35
CA ILE A 265 -8.56 0.40 11.23
C ILE A 265 -9.77 -0.32 10.57
N PHE A 266 -9.51 -1.32 9.73
CA PHE A 266 -10.56 -2.14 9.13
C PHE A 266 -11.30 -3.00 10.17
N ALA A 267 -10.63 -3.42 11.26
CA ALA A 267 -11.28 -4.10 12.39
C ALA A 267 -12.26 -3.16 13.12
N VAL A 268 -11.84 -1.90 13.34
CA VAL A 268 -12.74 -0.88 13.92
C VAL A 268 -13.93 -0.63 13.00
N ALA A 269 -13.69 -0.54 11.68
CA ALA A 269 -14.77 -0.40 10.70
C ALA A 269 -15.75 -1.58 10.76
N GLY A 270 -15.22 -2.81 10.85
CA GLY A 270 -16.03 -4.02 10.98
C GLY A 270 -16.88 -4.04 12.25
N GLU A 271 -16.30 -3.67 13.37
CA GLU A 271 -17.00 -3.63 14.64
C GLU A 271 -18.08 -2.52 14.69
N GLU A 272 -17.75 -1.31 14.25
CA GLU A 272 -18.64 -0.14 14.39
C GLU A 272 -19.67 0.01 13.26
N LEU A 273 -19.28 -0.29 12.01
CA LEU A 273 -20.15 -0.16 10.83
C LEU A 273 -20.74 -1.49 10.36
N GLY A 274 -20.25 -2.61 10.90
CA GLY A 274 -20.70 -3.95 10.53
C GLY A 274 -20.32 -4.34 9.10
N PHE A 275 -20.92 -5.42 8.64
CA PHE A 275 -20.70 -5.97 7.30
C PHE A 275 -21.05 -4.97 6.19
N ILE A 276 -22.17 -4.25 6.32
CA ILE A 276 -22.59 -3.27 5.30
C ILE A 276 -21.56 -2.16 5.17
N GLY A 277 -21.08 -1.60 6.28
CA GLY A 277 -20.08 -0.53 6.25
C GLY A 277 -18.75 -0.97 5.66
N THR A 278 -18.27 -2.16 6.01
CA THR A 278 -17.03 -2.72 5.43
C THR A 278 -17.15 -2.99 3.94
N VAL A 279 -18.29 -3.51 3.48
CA VAL A 279 -18.56 -3.71 2.04
C VAL A 279 -18.57 -2.37 1.30
N ILE A 280 -19.17 -1.32 1.86
CA ILE A 280 -19.13 0.03 1.24
C ILE A 280 -17.68 0.53 1.11
N ILE A 281 -16.85 0.36 2.13
CA ILE A 281 -15.42 0.73 2.08
C ILE A 281 -14.71 -0.05 0.97
N ILE A 282 -14.90 -1.36 0.88
CA ILE A 282 -14.30 -2.20 -0.16
C ILE A 282 -14.75 -1.76 -1.55
N ILE A 283 -16.04 -1.50 -1.74
CA ILE A 283 -16.59 -1.01 -3.02
C ILE A 283 -15.99 0.34 -3.41
N LEU A 284 -15.83 1.27 -2.47
CA LEU A 284 -15.20 2.57 -2.74
C LEU A 284 -13.74 2.41 -3.17
N LEU A 285 -12.96 1.57 -2.48
CA LEU A 285 -11.57 1.26 -2.86
C LEU A 285 -11.49 0.63 -4.25
N LEU A 286 -12.41 -0.28 -4.57
CA LEU A 286 -12.53 -0.90 -5.86
C LEU A 286 -12.88 0.12 -6.95
N PHE A 287 -13.83 1.03 -6.69
CA PHE A 287 -14.20 2.09 -7.62
C PHE A 287 -13.04 3.06 -7.89
N ILE A 288 -12.26 3.45 -6.87
CA ILE A 288 -11.05 4.25 -7.05
C ILE A 288 -10.07 3.51 -7.99
N THR A 289 -9.83 2.23 -7.73
CA THR A 289 -8.93 1.39 -8.54
C THR A 289 -9.42 1.30 -10.00
N ILE A 290 -10.70 1.02 -10.20
CA ILE A 290 -11.33 0.92 -11.53
C ILE A 290 -11.25 2.26 -12.27
N GLU A 291 -11.58 3.38 -11.61
CA GLU A 291 -11.48 4.71 -12.25
C GLU A 291 -10.06 5.04 -12.69
N CYS A 292 -9.04 4.69 -11.89
CA CYS A 292 -7.65 4.84 -12.30
C CYS A 292 -7.35 4.03 -13.58
N ILE A 293 -7.83 2.79 -13.68
CA ILE A 293 -7.68 1.95 -14.88
C ILE A 293 -8.45 2.55 -16.07
N LEU A 294 -9.67 3.06 -15.86
CA LEU A 294 -10.46 3.70 -16.93
C LEU A 294 -9.79 4.98 -17.44
N ILE A 295 -9.14 5.75 -16.57
CA ILE A 295 -8.34 6.91 -16.94
C ILE A 295 -7.10 6.45 -17.73
N ALA A 296 -6.42 5.38 -17.29
CA ALA A 296 -5.28 4.81 -17.99
C ALA A 296 -5.60 4.42 -19.43
N ARG A 297 -6.79 3.84 -19.68
CA ARG A 297 -7.25 3.47 -21.04
C ARG A 297 -7.43 4.66 -21.96
N LYS A 298 -7.64 5.86 -21.41
CA LYS A 298 -7.82 7.12 -22.15
C LYS A 298 -6.57 8.01 -22.14
N ALA A 299 -5.47 7.53 -21.55
CA ALA A 299 -4.22 8.27 -21.49
C ALA A 299 -3.67 8.51 -22.90
N LYS A 300 -3.05 9.67 -23.08
CA LYS A 300 -2.53 10.12 -24.40
C LYS A 300 -1.21 9.43 -24.76
N ASP A 301 -0.47 8.99 -23.78
CA ASP A 301 0.85 8.38 -23.92
C ASP A 301 1.04 7.23 -22.92
N THR A 302 2.08 6.46 -23.14
CA THR A 302 2.44 5.31 -22.30
C THR A 302 2.76 5.71 -20.88
N ALA A 303 3.39 6.88 -20.67
CA ALA A 303 3.71 7.34 -19.32
C ALA A 303 2.46 7.64 -18.49
N GLY A 304 1.48 8.35 -19.06
CA GLY A 304 0.21 8.62 -18.39
C GLY A 304 -0.56 7.33 -18.08
N LYS A 305 -0.55 6.36 -19.03
CA LYS A 305 -1.12 5.02 -18.82
C LYS A 305 -0.43 4.33 -17.62
N MET A 306 0.91 4.36 -17.57
CA MET A 306 1.69 3.74 -16.50
C MET A 306 1.42 4.38 -15.15
N ILE A 307 1.38 5.70 -15.06
CA ILE A 307 1.08 6.42 -13.81
C ILE A 307 -0.28 5.98 -13.27
N CYS A 308 -1.32 6.02 -14.10
CA CYS A 308 -2.66 5.65 -13.66
C CYS A 308 -2.77 4.17 -13.25
N CYS A 309 -2.16 3.25 -14.01
CA CYS A 309 -2.12 1.83 -13.65
C CYS A 309 -1.27 1.57 -12.40
N GLY A 310 -0.16 2.30 -12.22
CA GLY A 310 0.67 2.22 -11.02
C GLY A 310 -0.09 2.65 -9.76
N PHE A 311 -0.84 3.74 -9.84
CA PHE A 311 -1.70 4.16 -8.72
C PHE A 311 -2.87 3.20 -8.49
N ALA A 312 -3.47 2.63 -9.54
CA ALA A 312 -4.46 1.57 -9.40
C ALA A 312 -3.88 0.35 -8.66
N ALA A 313 -2.68 -0.07 -9.03
CA ALA A 313 -1.96 -1.15 -8.37
C ALA A 313 -1.62 -0.81 -6.91
N LEU A 314 -1.16 0.41 -6.63
CA LEU A 314 -0.87 0.89 -5.28
C LEU A 314 -2.11 0.79 -4.39
N VAL A 315 -3.23 1.41 -4.79
CA VAL A 315 -4.46 1.39 -3.99
C VAL A 315 -4.99 -0.03 -3.86
N GLY A 316 -5.06 -0.78 -4.96
CA GLY A 316 -5.61 -2.13 -4.99
C GLY A 316 -4.82 -3.11 -4.12
N PHE A 317 -3.51 -3.23 -4.32
CA PHE A 317 -2.69 -4.18 -3.57
C PHE A 317 -2.52 -3.79 -2.09
N GLN A 318 -2.34 -2.49 -1.79
CA GLN A 318 -2.22 -2.05 -0.40
C GLN A 318 -3.50 -2.30 0.38
N SER A 319 -4.67 -2.02 -0.22
CA SER A 319 -5.96 -2.30 0.40
C SER A 319 -6.18 -3.80 0.58
N LEU A 320 -5.85 -4.61 -0.43
CA LEU A 320 -6.00 -6.05 -0.38
C LEU A 320 -5.14 -6.67 0.73
N VAL A 321 -3.88 -6.26 0.85
CA VAL A 321 -2.98 -6.76 1.89
C VAL A 321 -3.46 -6.32 3.27
N ASN A 322 -3.83 -5.05 3.45
CA ASN A 322 -4.27 -4.55 4.76
C ASN A 322 -5.57 -5.21 5.22
N ILE A 323 -6.58 -5.29 4.34
CA ILE A 323 -7.85 -5.97 4.64
C ILE A 323 -7.62 -7.46 4.85
N GLY A 324 -6.76 -8.09 4.05
CA GLY A 324 -6.42 -9.51 4.18
C GLY A 324 -5.80 -9.85 5.53
N VAL A 325 -4.85 -9.05 6.01
CA VAL A 325 -4.25 -9.20 7.34
C VAL A 325 -5.27 -8.96 8.44
N ALA A 326 -6.07 -7.89 8.35
CA ALA A 326 -7.07 -7.58 9.37
C ALA A 326 -8.18 -8.62 9.47
N SER A 327 -8.55 -9.28 8.36
CA SER A 327 -9.58 -10.32 8.31
C SER A 327 -9.05 -11.75 8.51
N GLY A 328 -7.72 -11.93 8.67
CA GLY A 328 -7.11 -13.24 8.84
C GLY A 328 -6.99 -14.10 7.59
N VAL A 329 -7.22 -13.49 6.41
CA VAL A 329 -7.04 -14.18 5.11
C VAL A 329 -5.57 -14.30 4.73
N LEU A 330 -4.75 -13.35 5.21
CA LEU A 330 -3.30 -13.27 4.98
C LEU A 330 -2.54 -13.24 6.29
#